data_49fd85f1656475ccc34646d790808b3f
#
_entry.id   49fd85f1656475ccc34646d790808b3f
#
_cell.length_a   1.000
_cell.length_b   1.000
_cell.length_c   1.000
_cell.angle_alpha   90.00
_cell.angle_beta   90.00
_cell.angle_gamma   90.00
#
_symmetry.space_group_name_H-M   'P 1'
#
loop_
_entity.id
_entity.type
_entity.pdbx_description
1 polymer ?
#
loop_
_entity_poly.entity_id
_entity_poly.type
_entity_poly.pdbx_seq_one_letter_code
_entity_poly.pdbx_strand_id
1 'polypeptide(L)'
;MNSDSVYEEIPFEDAMFPIRLLQNKRITPDTPEKEALTWHEQIEILYFHSGSAAVTCGTRKYVTVPGEIYIINPYEIHDVAYYGGTLVFDCIMADPRIYHGAQDEVCEIKYMSQIENRKICFNNKISSSGEPAAIITELLKEYQQKQPAYELKVKSLILNFFAWLSATKSTRSTRKTKF
;
A
#
# COMPACT_ATOMS: atom_id res chain seq x y z
N MET A 1 9.83 1.10 24.67
CA MET A 1 10.13 -0.27 24.24
C MET A 1 10.53 -0.18 22.78
N ASN A 2 11.81 -0.33 22.47
CA ASN A 2 12.27 -0.46 21.07
C ASN A 2 11.82 -1.83 20.59
N SER A 3 10.72 -1.89 19.83
CA SER A 3 10.48 -3.05 19.00
C SER A 3 11.46 -2.95 17.85
N ASP A 4 12.42 -3.85 17.80
CA ASP A 4 13.36 -3.95 16.70
C ASP A 4 12.54 -4.20 15.42
N SER A 5 12.32 -3.15 14.63
CA SER A 5 11.66 -3.28 13.32
C SER A 5 12.68 -3.77 12.30
N VAL A 6 12.27 -4.71 11.48
CA VAL A 6 13.15 -5.37 10.51
C VAL A 6 12.83 -4.85 9.09
N TYR A 7 13.87 -4.56 8.32
CA TYR A 7 13.73 -4.30 6.90
C TYR A 7 13.21 -5.55 6.18
N GLU A 8 12.16 -5.39 5.38
CA GLU A 8 11.57 -6.45 4.57
C GLU A 8 11.95 -6.23 3.10
N GLU A 9 12.78 -7.09 2.56
CA GLU A 9 13.08 -7.07 1.13
C GLU A 9 11.88 -7.60 0.35
N ILE A 10 11.37 -6.79 -0.59
CA ILE A 10 10.21 -7.16 -1.41
C ILE A 10 10.69 -7.74 -2.74
N PRO A 11 10.53 -9.06 -2.96
CA PRO A 11 10.88 -9.67 -4.24
C PRO A 11 9.84 -9.30 -5.31
N PHE A 12 10.30 -8.85 -6.48
CA PHE A 12 9.49 -8.58 -7.65
C PHE A 12 9.71 -9.66 -8.72
N GLU A 13 8.62 -10.06 -9.39
CA GLU A 13 8.69 -11.02 -10.52
C GLU A 13 9.42 -10.41 -11.71
N ASP A 14 9.23 -9.10 -11.95
CA ASP A 14 9.89 -8.35 -13.00
C ASP A 14 10.56 -7.10 -12.41
N ALA A 15 11.89 -7.05 -12.49
CA ALA A 15 12.68 -5.93 -12.01
C ALA A 15 12.45 -4.63 -12.81
N MET A 16 12.02 -4.73 -14.07
CA MET A 16 11.68 -3.59 -14.94
C MET A 16 10.26 -3.07 -14.70
N PHE A 17 9.41 -3.91 -14.11
CA PHE A 17 8.05 -3.56 -13.69
C PHE A 17 7.82 -3.97 -12.22
N PRO A 18 8.46 -3.27 -11.27
CA PRO A 18 8.53 -3.68 -9.86
C PRO A 18 7.22 -3.41 -9.12
N ILE A 19 6.21 -4.22 -9.44
CA ILE A 19 4.96 -4.36 -8.70
C ILE A 19 4.86 -5.79 -8.20
N ARG A 20 4.50 -5.95 -6.94
CA ARG A 20 4.11 -7.23 -6.36
C ARG A 20 2.65 -7.22 -6.01
N LEU A 21 1.96 -8.25 -6.46
CA LEU A 21 0.55 -8.41 -6.19
C LEU A 21 0.27 -9.78 -5.58
N LEU A 22 -0.32 -9.79 -4.41
CA LEU A 22 -0.77 -10.99 -3.72
C LEU A 22 -2.30 -10.95 -3.66
N GLN A 23 -2.97 -11.67 -4.56
CA GLN A 23 -4.42 -11.75 -4.58
C GLN A 23 -4.94 -12.86 -3.68
N ASN A 24 -6.05 -12.56 -2.99
CA ASN A 24 -6.72 -13.50 -2.10
C ASN A 24 -5.76 -14.19 -1.11
N LYS A 25 -4.76 -13.43 -0.63
CA LYS A 25 -3.86 -13.92 0.41
C LYS A 25 -4.67 -14.36 1.60
N ARG A 26 -4.41 -15.59 2.07
CA ARG A 26 -5.11 -16.17 3.20
C ARG A 26 -4.20 -16.27 4.41
N ILE A 27 -4.71 -15.84 5.55
CA ILE A 27 -4.11 -16.10 6.86
C ILE A 27 -5.13 -16.85 7.69
N THR A 28 -4.69 -17.97 8.26
CA THR A 28 -5.50 -18.86 9.11
C THR A 28 -4.83 -18.98 10.49
N PRO A 29 -5.50 -19.58 11.48
CA PRO A 29 -4.88 -19.84 12.79
C PRO A 29 -3.56 -20.60 12.74
N ASP A 30 -3.37 -21.42 11.70
CA ASP A 30 -2.15 -22.23 11.51
C ASP A 30 -1.04 -21.47 10.76
N THR A 31 -1.30 -20.23 10.29
CA THR A 31 -0.29 -19.40 9.64
C THR A 31 0.66 -18.86 10.71
N PRO A 32 1.99 -19.09 10.58
CA PRO A 32 2.94 -18.55 11.54
C PRO A 32 2.82 -17.03 11.68
N GLU A 33 2.80 -16.55 12.90
CA GLU A 33 2.84 -15.10 13.16
C GLU A 33 4.20 -14.52 12.76
N LYS A 34 4.21 -13.28 12.28
CA LYS A 34 5.45 -12.54 12.10
C LYS A 34 5.99 -12.17 13.49
N GLU A 35 7.29 -12.41 13.70
CA GLU A 35 7.94 -12.14 14.99
C GLU A 35 8.24 -10.65 15.20
N ALA A 36 8.26 -9.84 14.15
CA ALA A 36 8.65 -8.43 14.23
C ALA A 36 7.81 -7.55 13.29
N LEU A 37 7.71 -6.28 13.69
CA LEU A 37 7.24 -5.21 12.81
C LEU A 37 8.21 -5.05 11.63
N THR A 38 7.69 -4.82 10.43
CA THR A 38 8.50 -4.65 9.22
C THR A 38 8.38 -3.25 8.62
N TRP A 39 9.32 -2.91 7.73
CA TRP A 39 9.26 -1.70 6.91
C TRP A 39 9.96 -1.92 5.58
N HIS A 40 9.53 -1.21 4.54
CA HIS A 40 10.11 -1.24 3.20
C HIS A 40 9.87 0.10 2.47
N GLU A 41 10.51 0.30 1.31
CA GLU A 41 10.42 1.55 0.52
C GLU A 41 9.12 1.65 -0.29
N GLN A 42 8.50 0.54 -0.59
CA GLN A 42 7.32 0.47 -1.44
C GLN A 42 6.11 1.10 -0.73
N ILE A 43 5.19 1.66 -1.53
CA ILE A 43 3.84 1.89 -1.04
C ILE A 43 3.09 0.56 -1.09
N GLU A 44 2.37 0.24 0.00
CA GLU A 44 1.56 -0.97 0.07
C GLU A 44 0.08 -0.62 0.25
N ILE A 45 -0.76 -1.31 -0.50
CA ILE A 45 -2.22 -1.17 -0.45
C ILE A 45 -2.80 -2.53 -0.06
N LEU A 46 -3.55 -2.55 1.04
CA LEU A 46 -4.24 -3.74 1.55
C LEU A 46 -5.74 -3.57 1.33
N TYR A 47 -6.38 -4.53 0.70
CA TYR A 47 -7.83 -4.55 0.51
C TYR A 47 -8.42 -5.81 1.14
N PHE A 48 -9.18 -5.65 2.21
CA PHE A 48 -9.71 -6.75 3.02
C PHE A 48 -11.04 -7.25 2.51
N HIS A 49 -11.15 -8.56 2.23
CA HIS A 49 -12.37 -9.21 1.71
C HIS A 49 -13.16 -9.93 2.79
N SER A 50 -12.50 -10.61 3.72
CA SER A 50 -13.17 -11.33 4.82
C SER A 50 -12.24 -11.51 6.01
N GLY A 51 -12.82 -11.86 7.16
CA GLY A 51 -12.10 -12.01 8.42
C GLY A 51 -11.78 -10.66 9.05
N SER A 52 -10.93 -10.69 10.08
CA SER A 52 -10.48 -9.50 10.79
C SER A 52 -8.99 -9.58 11.08
N ALA A 53 -8.30 -8.45 10.97
CA ALA A 53 -6.88 -8.29 11.28
C ALA A 53 -6.67 -7.08 12.18
N ALA A 54 -5.56 -7.08 12.90
CA ALA A 54 -5.02 -5.89 13.52
C ALA A 54 -3.91 -5.34 12.62
N VAL A 55 -4.18 -4.24 11.90
CA VAL A 55 -3.17 -3.54 11.10
C VAL A 55 -2.50 -2.49 11.94
N THR A 56 -1.20 -2.61 12.12
CA THR A 56 -0.36 -1.61 12.78
C THR A 56 0.31 -0.74 11.72
N CYS A 57 0.23 0.59 11.86
CA CYS A 57 0.89 1.55 10.98
C CYS A 57 1.57 2.61 11.86
N GLY A 58 2.88 2.53 12.00
CA GLY A 58 3.65 3.33 12.94
C GLY A 58 3.16 3.10 14.38
N THR A 59 2.61 4.14 15.00
CA THR A 59 2.06 4.09 16.36
C THR A 59 0.55 3.82 16.41
N ARG A 60 -0.10 3.67 15.26
CA ARG A 60 -1.55 3.48 15.18
C ARG A 60 -1.88 2.02 14.94
N LYS A 61 -2.92 1.55 15.60
CA LYS A 61 -3.44 0.19 15.42
C LYS A 61 -4.91 0.25 15.04
N TYR A 62 -5.27 -0.52 14.02
CA TYR A 62 -6.62 -0.61 13.47
C TYR A 62 -7.09 -2.05 13.52
N VAL A 63 -8.38 -2.25 13.80
CA VAL A 63 -9.04 -3.53 13.56
C VAL A 63 -9.80 -3.41 12.25
N THR A 64 -9.51 -4.31 11.32
CA THR A 64 -10.08 -4.27 9.97
C THR A 64 -11.47 -4.88 9.93
N VAL A 65 -12.28 -4.40 9.00
CA VAL A 65 -13.52 -5.03 8.59
C VAL A 65 -13.53 -5.27 7.08
N PRO A 66 -14.31 -6.26 6.58
CA PRO A 66 -14.41 -6.51 5.13
C PRO A 66 -14.80 -5.25 4.36
N GLY A 67 -14.18 -5.07 3.21
CA GLY A 67 -14.36 -3.92 2.34
C GLY A 67 -13.44 -2.74 2.63
N GLU A 68 -12.67 -2.72 3.71
CA GLU A 68 -11.77 -1.61 4.01
C GLU A 68 -10.46 -1.69 3.22
N ILE A 69 -9.93 -0.52 2.89
CA ILE A 69 -8.63 -0.33 2.24
C ILE A 69 -7.67 0.33 3.24
N TYR A 70 -6.47 -0.21 3.33
CA TYR A 70 -5.40 0.36 4.13
C TYR A 70 -4.19 0.68 3.26
N ILE A 71 -3.52 1.78 3.57
CA ILE A 71 -2.29 2.20 2.89
C ILE A 71 -1.16 2.23 3.91
N ILE A 72 -0.09 1.55 3.56
CA ILE A 72 1.19 1.64 4.23
C ILE A 72 2.05 2.57 3.39
N ASN A 73 2.48 3.68 4.00
CA ASN A 73 3.33 4.64 3.30
C ASN A 73 4.76 4.12 3.18
N PRO A 74 5.55 4.59 2.22
CA PRO A 74 6.97 4.25 2.13
C PRO A 74 7.68 4.44 3.49
N TYR A 75 8.53 3.47 3.85
CA TYR A 75 9.29 3.44 5.12
C TYR A 75 8.43 3.47 6.40
N GLU A 76 7.14 3.20 6.32
CA GLU A 76 6.28 3.15 7.50
C GLU A 76 6.38 1.77 8.15
N ILE A 77 6.75 1.74 9.45
CA ILE A 77 6.77 0.51 10.24
C ILE A 77 5.35 -0.03 10.34
N HIS A 78 5.14 -1.28 10.00
CA HIS A 78 3.81 -1.88 9.97
C HIS A 78 3.81 -3.37 10.26
N ASP A 79 2.61 -3.88 10.50
CA ASP A 79 2.32 -5.31 10.64
C ASP A 79 0.82 -5.57 10.37
N VAL A 80 0.53 -6.78 9.92
CA VAL A 80 -0.83 -7.30 9.75
C VAL A 80 -0.96 -8.56 10.60
N ALA A 81 -1.35 -8.37 11.84
CA ALA A 81 -1.54 -9.46 12.78
C ALA A 81 -2.93 -10.09 12.62
N TYR A 82 -2.98 -11.42 12.69
CA TYR A 82 -4.23 -12.17 12.71
C TYR A 82 -5.07 -11.82 13.95
N TYR A 83 -6.39 -11.69 13.76
CA TYR A 83 -7.30 -11.35 14.86
C TYR A 83 -8.44 -12.35 15.06
N GLY A 84 -8.70 -13.22 14.09
CA GLY A 84 -9.71 -14.27 14.18
C GLY A 84 -10.41 -14.57 12.86
N GLY A 85 -10.87 -15.82 12.71
CA GLY A 85 -11.47 -16.32 11.48
C GLY A 85 -10.46 -16.49 10.35
N THR A 86 -10.88 -16.90 9.17
CA THR A 86 -10.01 -16.89 7.99
C THR A 86 -9.95 -15.47 7.42
N LEU A 87 -8.77 -14.85 7.50
CA LEU A 87 -8.52 -13.56 6.88
C LEU A 87 -8.24 -13.73 5.39
N VAL A 88 -8.92 -12.97 4.54
CA VAL A 88 -8.66 -12.93 3.10
C VAL A 88 -8.52 -11.46 2.68
N PHE A 89 -7.42 -11.14 2.00
CA PHE A 89 -7.15 -9.79 1.53
C PHE A 89 -6.24 -9.81 0.30
N ASP A 90 -6.28 -8.72 -0.45
CA ASP A 90 -5.30 -8.43 -1.50
C ASP A 90 -4.23 -7.49 -0.96
N CYS A 91 -3.00 -7.68 -1.45
CA CYS A 91 -1.87 -6.81 -1.14
C CYS A 91 -1.20 -6.38 -2.44
N ILE A 92 -1.09 -5.08 -2.66
CA ILE A 92 -0.42 -4.47 -3.81
C ILE A 92 0.76 -3.68 -3.27
N MET A 93 1.97 -4.05 -3.67
CA MET A 93 3.18 -3.32 -3.35
C MET A 93 3.74 -2.71 -4.63
N ALA A 94 3.89 -1.38 -4.65
CA ALA A 94 4.42 -0.65 -5.80
C ALA A 94 5.73 0.06 -5.41
N ASP A 95 6.80 -0.29 -6.12
CA ASP A 95 8.09 0.36 -5.95
C ASP A 95 8.05 1.81 -6.49
N PRO A 96 8.75 2.76 -5.89
CA PRO A 96 8.82 4.14 -6.37
C PRO A 96 9.14 4.26 -7.87
N ARG A 97 9.97 3.40 -8.42
CA ARG A 97 10.33 3.38 -9.85
C ARG A 97 9.12 3.27 -10.80
N ILE A 98 7.99 2.72 -10.31
CA ILE A 98 6.78 2.60 -11.14
C ILE A 98 6.10 3.93 -11.38
N TYR A 99 6.07 4.82 -10.39
CA TYR A 99 5.31 6.05 -10.45
C TYR A 99 6.17 7.31 -10.63
N HIS A 100 7.50 7.22 -10.51
CA HIS A 100 8.38 8.33 -10.80
C HIS A 100 8.43 8.67 -12.30
N GLY A 101 8.61 9.96 -12.58
CA GLY A 101 8.76 10.54 -13.91
C GLY A 101 10.11 11.23 -14.09
N ALA A 102 10.20 12.17 -15.04
CA ALA A 102 11.37 13.02 -15.22
C ALA A 102 11.50 13.98 -14.03
N GLN A 103 12.74 14.26 -13.59
CA GLN A 103 12.99 15.05 -12.36
C GLN A 103 12.44 16.48 -12.40
N ASP A 104 12.27 17.05 -13.58
CA ASP A 104 11.74 18.41 -13.82
C ASP A 104 10.25 18.43 -14.19
N GLU A 105 9.57 17.28 -14.14
CA GLU A 105 8.16 17.17 -14.46
C GLU A 105 7.30 17.58 -13.23
N VAL A 106 6.17 18.25 -13.49
CA VAL A 106 5.33 18.85 -12.44
C VAL A 106 4.76 17.84 -11.45
N CYS A 107 4.37 16.65 -11.90
CA CYS A 107 3.82 15.60 -11.01
C CYS A 107 4.92 15.02 -10.14
N GLU A 108 6.14 14.88 -10.70
CA GLU A 108 7.31 14.44 -9.96
C GLU A 108 7.61 15.40 -8.80
N ILE A 109 7.75 16.69 -9.10
CA ILE A 109 8.12 17.71 -8.10
C ILE A 109 7.03 17.90 -7.03
N LYS A 110 5.76 17.95 -7.45
CA LYS A 110 4.65 18.26 -6.54
C LYS A 110 4.17 17.07 -5.72
N TYR A 111 4.27 15.87 -6.25
CA TYR A 111 3.64 14.68 -5.64
C TYR A 111 4.62 13.53 -5.44
N MET A 112 5.22 12.96 -6.49
CA MET A 112 5.92 11.68 -6.38
C MET A 112 7.12 11.76 -5.45
N SER A 113 8.03 12.71 -5.67
CA SER A 113 9.16 12.95 -4.77
C SER A 113 8.74 13.34 -3.35
N GLN A 114 7.57 13.99 -3.19
CA GLN A 114 7.07 14.35 -1.86
C GLN A 114 6.53 13.12 -1.10
N ILE A 115 5.92 12.17 -1.82
CA ILE A 115 5.44 10.90 -1.26
C ILE A 115 6.65 10.04 -0.85
N GLU A 116 7.60 9.83 -1.75
CA GLU A 116 8.81 9.05 -1.48
C GLU A 116 9.58 9.62 -0.28
N ASN A 117 9.80 10.94 -0.25
CA ASN A 117 10.49 11.60 0.85
C ASN A 117 9.62 11.82 2.09
N ARG A 118 8.44 11.22 2.15
CA ARG A 118 7.50 11.27 3.28
C ARG A 118 7.07 12.68 3.69
N LYS A 119 7.16 13.66 2.81
CA LYS A 119 6.61 15.01 3.03
C LYS A 119 5.09 15.01 2.84
N ILE A 120 4.60 14.14 1.95
CA ILE A 120 3.18 13.78 1.81
C ILE A 120 3.06 12.33 2.27
N CYS A 121 2.20 12.06 3.25
CA CYS A 121 1.80 10.71 3.65
C CYS A 121 0.30 10.59 3.54
N PHE A 122 -0.16 9.45 3.06
CA PHE A 122 -1.58 9.13 3.01
C PHE A 122 -2.10 8.69 4.39
N ASN A 123 -3.38 8.92 4.63
CA ASN A 123 -4.04 8.32 5.78
C ASN A 123 -4.06 6.80 5.61
N ASN A 124 -3.71 6.08 6.68
CA ASN A 124 -3.59 4.62 6.58
C ASN A 124 -4.93 3.94 6.30
N LYS A 125 -6.03 4.43 6.87
CA LYS A 125 -7.37 3.87 6.63
C LYS A 125 -8.14 4.73 5.65
N ILE A 126 -8.71 4.10 4.62
CA ILE A 126 -9.51 4.75 3.58
C ILE A 126 -10.88 4.08 3.51
N SER A 127 -11.91 4.90 3.24
CA SER A 127 -13.25 4.38 2.99
C SER A 127 -13.27 3.51 1.73
N SER A 128 -13.87 2.35 1.83
CA SER A 128 -13.90 1.31 0.80
C SER A 128 -15.04 1.44 -0.21
N SER A 129 -15.85 2.47 -0.11
CA SER A 129 -16.98 2.66 -1.03
C SER A 129 -16.64 3.65 -2.14
N GLY A 130 -17.10 3.36 -3.36
CA GLY A 130 -16.99 4.25 -4.50
C GLY A 130 -15.68 4.11 -5.27
N GLU A 131 -15.14 5.24 -5.71
CA GLU A 131 -14.02 5.33 -6.65
C GLU A 131 -12.75 4.57 -6.24
N PRO A 132 -12.24 4.64 -4.97
CA PRO A 132 -11.00 3.95 -4.63
C PRO A 132 -11.11 2.42 -4.76
N ALA A 133 -12.23 1.83 -4.35
CA ALA A 133 -12.44 0.39 -4.49
C ALA A 133 -12.53 -0.02 -5.97
N ALA A 134 -13.16 0.79 -6.82
CA ALA A 134 -13.24 0.54 -8.26
C ALA A 134 -11.84 0.58 -8.92
N ILE A 135 -11.02 1.57 -8.57
CA ILE A 135 -9.64 1.67 -9.08
C ILE A 135 -8.82 0.43 -8.68
N ILE A 136 -8.88 0.03 -7.41
CA ILE A 136 -8.15 -1.15 -6.92
C ILE A 136 -8.62 -2.43 -7.61
N THR A 137 -9.94 -2.61 -7.74
CA THR A 137 -10.51 -3.79 -8.42
C THR A 137 -10.07 -3.88 -9.88
N GLU A 138 -10.06 -2.74 -10.60
CA GLU A 138 -9.58 -2.71 -11.99
C GLU A 138 -8.08 -2.98 -12.07
N LEU A 139 -7.27 -2.44 -11.15
CA LEU A 139 -5.82 -2.69 -11.09
C LEU A 139 -5.53 -4.18 -10.90
N LEU A 140 -6.21 -4.82 -9.95
CA LEU A 140 -6.07 -6.25 -9.69
C LEU A 140 -6.40 -7.10 -10.93
N LYS A 141 -7.49 -6.74 -11.61
CA LYS A 141 -7.94 -7.40 -12.84
C LYS A 141 -6.91 -7.25 -13.97
N GLU A 142 -6.43 -6.03 -14.24
CA GLU A 142 -5.47 -5.76 -15.30
C GLU A 142 -4.15 -6.51 -15.06
N TYR A 143 -3.64 -6.46 -13.82
CA TYR A 143 -2.41 -7.18 -13.47
C TYR A 143 -2.55 -8.70 -13.60
N GLN A 144 -3.72 -9.26 -13.29
CA GLN A 144 -3.99 -10.69 -13.42
C GLN A 144 -4.10 -11.14 -14.88
N GLN A 145 -4.78 -10.34 -15.72
CA GLN A 145 -5.07 -10.70 -17.10
C GLN A 145 -3.85 -10.52 -18.02
N LYS A 146 -2.96 -9.57 -17.69
CA LYS A 146 -1.74 -9.25 -18.45
C LYS A 146 -2.00 -9.11 -19.97
N GLN A 147 -3.09 -8.40 -20.33
CA GLN A 147 -3.37 -8.09 -21.71
C GLN A 147 -2.30 -7.16 -22.32
N PRO A 148 -2.16 -7.05 -23.65
CA PRO A 148 -1.19 -6.13 -24.24
C PRO A 148 -1.27 -4.72 -23.63
N ALA A 149 -0.13 -4.16 -23.23
CA ALA A 149 0.02 -2.86 -22.55
C ALA A 149 -0.58 -2.79 -21.13
N TYR A 150 -0.74 -3.94 -20.45
CA TYR A 150 -1.21 -3.97 -19.06
C TYR A 150 -0.31 -3.14 -18.12
N GLU A 151 0.99 -3.05 -18.37
CA GLU A 151 1.93 -2.25 -17.59
C GLU A 151 1.56 -0.76 -17.60
N LEU A 152 1.19 -0.23 -18.79
CA LEU A 152 0.73 1.15 -18.91
C LEU A 152 -0.58 1.35 -18.17
N LYS A 153 -1.50 0.40 -18.29
CA LYS A 153 -2.81 0.46 -17.62
C LYS A 153 -2.64 0.41 -16.10
N VAL A 154 -1.86 -0.52 -15.58
CA VAL A 154 -1.58 -0.65 -14.14
C VAL A 154 -0.90 0.61 -13.60
N LYS A 155 0.13 1.12 -14.29
CA LYS A 155 0.77 2.40 -13.91
C LYS A 155 -0.24 3.55 -13.88
N SER A 156 -1.12 3.65 -14.89
CA SER A 156 -2.14 4.69 -14.93
C SER A 156 -3.13 4.60 -13.76
N LEU A 157 -3.51 3.39 -13.36
CA LEU A 157 -4.41 3.16 -12.22
C LEU A 157 -3.76 3.50 -10.89
N ILE A 158 -2.47 3.22 -10.71
CA ILE A 158 -1.69 3.66 -9.53
C ILE A 158 -1.67 5.19 -9.44
N LEU A 159 -1.37 5.87 -10.55
CA LEU A 159 -1.35 7.33 -10.59
C LEU A 159 -2.75 7.93 -10.35
N ASN A 160 -3.79 7.31 -10.91
CA ASN A 160 -5.18 7.71 -10.65
C ASN A 160 -5.55 7.57 -9.17
N PHE A 161 -5.13 6.47 -8.54
CA PHE A 161 -5.33 6.26 -7.11
C PHE A 161 -4.63 7.34 -6.27
N PHE A 162 -3.38 7.70 -6.61
CA PHE A 162 -2.67 8.78 -5.92
C PHE A 162 -3.33 10.14 -6.14
N ALA A 163 -3.85 10.42 -7.34
CA ALA A 163 -4.58 11.64 -7.62
C ALA A 163 -5.85 11.73 -6.76
N TRP A 164 -6.60 10.65 -6.67
CA TRP A 164 -7.78 10.56 -5.80
C TRP A 164 -7.42 10.79 -4.33
N LEU A 165 -6.38 10.13 -3.81
CA LEU A 165 -5.90 10.30 -2.44
C LEU A 165 -5.50 11.75 -2.15
N SER A 166 -4.83 12.40 -3.11
CA SER A 166 -4.38 13.77 -2.98
C SER A 166 -5.54 14.79 -3.00
N ALA A 167 -6.58 14.51 -3.79
CA ALA A 167 -7.76 15.38 -3.91
C ALA A 167 -8.72 15.29 -2.72
N THR A 168 -8.80 14.14 -2.05
CA THR A 168 -9.83 13.86 -1.02
C THR A 168 -9.41 14.15 0.41
N LYS A 169 -8.35 14.94 0.64
CA LYS A 169 -7.77 15.18 1.98
C LYS A 169 -7.37 13.89 2.72
N SER A 170 -7.22 12.80 1.99
CA SER A 170 -6.67 11.54 2.52
C SER A 170 -5.16 11.62 2.75
N THR A 171 -4.60 12.83 2.72
CA THR A 171 -3.18 13.09 2.95
C THR A 171 -2.97 13.79 4.28
N ARG A 172 -1.83 13.51 4.92
CA ARG A 172 -1.33 14.24 6.08
C ARG A 172 0.05 14.82 5.78
N SER A 173 0.30 16.05 6.19
CA SER A 173 1.66 16.62 6.16
C SER A 173 2.42 16.10 7.38
N THR A 174 3.58 15.54 7.18
CA THR A 174 4.50 15.26 8.28
C THR A 174 5.15 16.59 8.68
N ARG A 175 4.62 17.25 9.72
CA ARG A 175 5.36 18.36 10.35
C ARG A 175 6.71 17.80 10.79
N LYS A 176 7.80 18.50 10.40
CA LYS A 176 9.13 18.24 10.94
C LYS A 176 9.03 18.25 12.46
N THR A 177 9.12 17.10 13.10
CA THR A 177 9.47 17.06 14.51
C THR A 177 10.89 17.59 14.56
N LYS A 178 11.07 18.81 15.10
CA LYS A 178 12.41 19.30 15.43
C LYS A 178 12.96 18.36 16.48
N PHE A 179 14.03 17.65 16.12
CA PHE A 179 14.93 17.03 17.08
C PHE A 179 15.76 18.10 17.76
#